data_813613cf01adf51a7491795a02397124
#
_entry.id   813613cf01adf51a7491795a02397124
#
_cell.length_a   1.000
_cell.length_b   1.000
_cell.length_c   1.000
_cell.angle_alpha   90.00
_cell.angle_beta   90.00
_cell.angle_gamma   90.00
#
_symmetry.space_group_name_H-M   'P 1'
#
loop_
_entity.id
_entity.type
_entity.pdbx_description
1 polymer ?
#
loop_
_entity_poly.entity_id
_entity_poly.type
_entity_poly.pdbx_seq_one_letter_code
_entity_poly.pdbx_strand_id
1 'polypeptide(L)'
;MKLTVIRTDCTNPYDNLAAEEYLTFHAEEDEMILFLWQNAHTVVIGKNQNPWRECNVEQIKADGVYLARRMSGGGAVYHDMGNLNFTFIARDGLYDISRQTDVILLACRLIGINAEKTGRNDLTADGKKFSGHAYYSSHGFNYHHGTIMMNVSGDDLPRYLNVSESKLQSKGVASVKSRVTNLMDQIPEDRLKKICGPEGKTSEKTRTKKAVREMQDALIRAAEREYGCSAVQADLPEIPQDLKDKYASEEWRFGTRIPFSKMIEHRFDWGGVEIQLNMRGEYIESCRLYSDSLETDLFPQIEELLPGCKYDASEILGLRLPQGASAAGYEILELIASSVE
;
A
#
# COMPACT_ATOMS: atom_id res chain seq x y z
N MET A 1 -22.10 10.63 13.48
CA MET A 1 -21.04 9.77 12.96
C MET A 1 -21.23 8.37 13.51
N LYS A 2 -21.19 7.36 12.70
CA LYS A 2 -21.23 5.93 13.01
C LYS A 2 -19.82 5.36 12.83
N LEU A 3 -19.32 4.58 13.79
CA LEU A 3 -18.07 3.83 13.67
C LEU A 3 -18.42 2.36 13.43
N THR A 4 -18.21 1.89 12.21
CA THR A 4 -18.45 0.48 11.83
C THR A 4 -17.12 -0.27 11.81
N VAL A 5 -17.08 -1.42 12.44
CA VAL A 5 -15.91 -2.30 12.44
C VAL A 5 -16.24 -3.59 11.73
N ILE A 6 -15.45 -3.92 10.72
CA ILE A 6 -15.56 -5.16 9.94
C ILE A 6 -14.26 -5.95 10.11
N ARG A 7 -14.38 -7.24 10.44
CA ARG A 7 -13.26 -8.18 10.46
C ARG A 7 -13.57 -9.34 9.54
N THR A 8 -12.55 -9.84 8.88
CA THR A 8 -12.68 -11.04 8.05
C THR A 8 -11.63 -12.07 8.42
N ASP A 9 -12.02 -13.35 8.34
CA ASP A 9 -11.10 -14.49 8.41
C ASP A 9 -10.61 -14.92 7.01
N CYS A 10 -11.08 -14.26 5.95
CA CYS A 10 -10.57 -14.45 4.59
C CYS A 10 -9.12 -14.06 4.51
N THR A 11 -8.27 -14.89 3.91
CA THR A 11 -6.85 -14.65 3.72
C THR A 11 -6.45 -14.56 2.23
N ASN A 12 -7.43 -14.65 1.33
CA ASN A 12 -7.22 -14.47 -0.09
C ASN A 12 -7.07 -12.97 -0.39
N PRO A 13 -5.92 -12.50 -0.93
CA PRO A 13 -5.69 -11.09 -1.19
C PRO A 13 -6.64 -10.47 -2.20
N TYR A 14 -7.11 -11.26 -3.16
CA TYR A 14 -8.02 -10.75 -4.20
C TYR A 14 -9.40 -10.45 -3.61
N ASP A 15 -9.91 -11.34 -2.77
CA ASP A 15 -11.19 -11.14 -2.08
C ASP A 15 -11.11 -9.97 -1.10
N ASN A 16 -9.99 -9.85 -0.37
CA ASN A 16 -9.79 -8.77 0.60
C ASN A 16 -9.66 -7.39 -0.06
N LEU A 17 -8.93 -7.29 -1.18
CA LEU A 17 -8.81 -6.04 -1.94
C LEU A 17 -10.12 -5.68 -2.66
N ALA A 18 -10.87 -6.67 -3.14
CA ALA A 18 -12.22 -6.46 -3.66
C ALA A 18 -13.16 -5.94 -2.57
N ALA A 19 -13.07 -6.50 -1.36
CA ALA A 19 -13.84 -6.03 -0.20
C ALA A 19 -13.46 -4.59 0.18
N GLU A 20 -12.18 -4.24 0.20
CA GLU A 20 -11.71 -2.88 0.46
C GLU A 20 -12.29 -1.89 -0.55
N GLU A 21 -12.24 -2.20 -1.85
CA GLU A 21 -12.83 -1.36 -2.91
C GLU A 21 -14.35 -1.23 -2.73
N TYR A 22 -15.04 -2.35 -2.53
CA TYR A 22 -16.49 -2.35 -2.34
C TYR A 22 -16.91 -1.48 -1.16
N LEU A 23 -16.30 -1.70 0.02
CA LEU A 23 -16.57 -0.91 1.21
C LEU A 23 -16.29 0.57 1.00
N THR A 24 -15.23 0.90 0.26
CA THR A 24 -14.87 2.29 -0.04
C THR A 24 -15.97 3.00 -0.80
N PHE A 25 -16.46 2.41 -1.88
CA PHE A 25 -17.49 3.06 -2.72
C PHE A 25 -18.93 2.93 -2.21
N HIS A 26 -19.13 2.21 -1.09
CA HIS A 26 -20.43 2.08 -0.43
C HIS A 26 -20.48 2.72 0.96
N ALA A 27 -19.42 3.45 1.36
CA ALA A 27 -19.38 4.14 2.64
C ALA A 27 -20.42 5.29 2.66
N GLU A 28 -21.19 5.38 3.76
CA GLU A 28 -22.16 6.43 4.00
C GLU A 28 -21.47 7.75 4.40
N GLU A 29 -22.16 8.88 4.24
CA GLU A 29 -21.61 10.23 4.49
C GLU A 29 -21.17 10.43 5.96
N ASP A 30 -21.87 9.83 6.91
CA ASP A 30 -21.61 9.97 8.34
C ASP A 30 -20.98 8.72 8.98
N GLU A 31 -20.43 7.81 8.16
CA GLU A 31 -19.82 6.55 8.57
C GLU A 31 -18.30 6.55 8.42
N MET A 32 -17.64 6.11 9.49
CA MET A 32 -16.23 5.70 9.50
C MET A 32 -16.20 4.17 9.58
N ILE A 33 -15.63 3.50 8.58
CA ILE A 33 -15.45 2.04 8.58
C ILE A 33 -13.98 1.74 8.95
N LEU A 34 -13.79 0.87 9.92
CA LEU A 34 -12.50 0.25 10.23
C LEU A 34 -12.54 -1.21 9.80
N PHE A 35 -11.90 -1.51 8.67
CA PHE A 35 -11.79 -2.85 8.13
C PHE A 35 -10.45 -3.48 8.52
N LEU A 36 -10.48 -4.64 9.18
CA LEU A 36 -9.32 -5.37 9.71
C LEU A 36 -9.20 -6.74 9.05
N TRP A 37 -8.08 -6.99 8.39
CA TRP A 37 -7.91 -8.15 7.52
C TRP A 37 -6.46 -8.62 7.43
N GLN A 38 -6.24 -9.84 6.96
CA GLN A 38 -4.92 -10.43 6.75
C GLN A 38 -4.87 -11.13 5.40
N ASN A 39 -3.70 -11.15 4.78
CA ASN A 39 -3.44 -11.98 3.61
C ASN A 39 -2.52 -13.15 3.98
N ALA A 40 -2.78 -14.32 3.43
CA ALA A 40 -1.80 -15.39 3.33
C ALA A 40 -0.63 -14.93 2.44
N HIS A 41 0.44 -15.69 2.38
CA HIS A 41 1.67 -15.38 1.62
C HIS A 41 1.44 -14.58 0.34
N THR A 42 1.60 -13.26 0.39
CA THR A 42 1.21 -12.35 -0.68
C THR A 42 2.24 -11.24 -0.85
N VAL A 43 2.63 -10.97 -2.08
CA VAL A 43 3.25 -9.70 -2.47
C VAL A 43 2.16 -8.76 -2.96
N VAL A 44 2.05 -7.58 -2.36
CA VAL A 44 1.10 -6.55 -2.79
C VAL A 44 1.86 -5.37 -3.37
N ILE A 45 1.62 -5.07 -4.65
CA ILE A 45 2.19 -3.91 -5.35
C ILE A 45 1.22 -2.73 -5.39
N GLY A 46 1.76 -1.52 -5.50
CA GLY A 46 0.96 -0.30 -5.71
C GLY A 46 0.38 -0.24 -7.12
N LYS A 47 -0.65 0.62 -7.30
CA LYS A 47 -1.42 0.77 -8.55
C LYS A 47 -0.54 0.92 -9.78
N ASN A 48 0.49 1.76 -9.69
CA ASN A 48 1.33 2.14 -10.83
C ASN A 48 2.71 1.45 -10.84
N GLN A 49 2.94 0.42 -9.99
CA GLN A 49 4.23 -0.27 -9.99
C GLN A 49 4.38 -1.25 -11.14
N ASN A 50 5.61 -1.37 -11.64
CA ASN A 50 6.02 -2.39 -12.60
C ASN A 50 6.28 -3.72 -11.86
N PRO A 51 5.41 -4.74 -12.01
CA PRO A 51 5.53 -5.98 -11.23
C PRO A 51 6.83 -6.74 -11.54
N TRP A 52 7.28 -6.71 -12.78
CA TRP A 52 8.51 -7.42 -13.20
C TRP A 52 9.79 -6.78 -12.69
N ARG A 53 9.75 -5.49 -12.40
CA ARG A 53 10.88 -4.76 -11.85
C ARG A 53 10.91 -4.84 -10.32
N GLU A 54 9.74 -4.69 -9.71
CA GLU A 54 9.62 -4.63 -8.25
C GLU A 54 9.64 -6.00 -7.58
N CYS A 55 9.30 -7.07 -8.32
CA CYS A 55 9.11 -8.40 -7.77
C CYS A 55 9.87 -9.48 -8.53
N ASN A 56 10.32 -10.50 -7.83
CA ASN A 56 10.77 -11.75 -8.43
C ASN A 56 9.55 -12.62 -8.79
N VAL A 57 8.92 -12.29 -9.94
CA VAL A 57 7.67 -12.92 -10.39
C VAL A 57 7.81 -14.43 -10.57
N GLU A 58 8.96 -14.91 -11.03
CA GLU A 58 9.24 -16.34 -11.22
C GLU A 58 9.26 -17.07 -9.88
N GLN A 59 9.92 -16.50 -8.87
CA GLN A 59 9.99 -17.09 -7.54
C GLN A 59 8.62 -17.05 -6.85
N ILE A 60 7.88 -15.95 -6.97
CA ILE A 60 6.51 -15.81 -6.48
C ILE A 60 5.63 -16.95 -7.02
N LYS A 61 5.72 -17.19 -8.33
CA LYS A 61 4.95 -18.25 -9.01
C LYS A 61 5.39 -19.65 -8.59
N ALA A 62 6.70 -19.88 -8.49
CA ALA A 62 7.27 -21.17 -8.11
C ALA A 62 6.88 -21.58 -6.67
N ASP A 63 6.79 -20.62 -5.75
CA ASP A 63 6.45 -20.87 -4.34
C ASP A 63 4.93 -20.80 -4.06
N GLY A 64 4.10 -20.55 -5.08
CA GLY A 64 2.66 -20.41 -4.92
C GLY A 64 2.24 -19.19 -4.08
N VAL A 65 3.07 -18.15 -4.05
CA VAL A 65 2.79 -16.88 -3.38
C VAL A 65 1.85 -16.06 -4.25
N TYR A 66 0.89 -15.36 -3.63
CA TYR A 66 0.02 -14.46 -4.37
C TYR A 66 0.76 -13.18 -4.79
N LEU A 67 0.52 -12.74 -6.02
CA LEU A 67 0.85 -11.38 -6.45
C LEU A 67 -0.45 -10.60 -6.63
N ALA A 68 -0.63 -9.53 -5.87
CA ALA A 68 -1.82 -8.71 -5.91
C ALA A 68 -1.46 -7.23 -6.14
N ARG A 69 -2.36 -6.49 -6.78
CA ARG A 69 -2.23 -5.05 -7.02
C ARG A 69 -3.34 -4.32 -6.30
N ARG A 70 -3.00 -3.34 -5.44
CA ARG A 70 -3.95 -2.48 -4.75
C ARG A 70 -4.27 -1.21 -5.56
N MET A 71 -5.35 -0.52 -5.23
CA MET A 71 -5.72 0.75 -5.88
C MET A 71 -4.87 1.93 -5.42
N SER A 72 -4.31 1.90 -4.21
CA SER A 72 -3.43 2.95 -3.71
C SER A 72 -2.03 2.87 -4.33
N GLY A 73 -1.29 3.96 -4.22
CA GLY A 73 0.11 4.03 -4.62
C GLY A 73 1.08 3.41 -3.61
N GLY A 74 2.35 3.81 -3.71
CA GLY A 74 3.41 3.35 -2.83
C GLY A 74 4.14 2.10 -3.32
N GLY A 75 5.13 1.65 -2.56
CA GLY A 75 6.00 0.52 -2.88
C GLY A 75 5.38 -0.86 -2.64
N ALA A 76 6.06 -1.89 -3.14
CA ALA A 76 5.69 -3.28 -2.92
C ALA A 76 5.92 -3.70 -1.46
N VAL A 77 5.03 -4.53 -0.93
CA VAL A 77 5.08 -5.08 0.42
C VAL A 77 4.82 -6.59 0.40
N TYR A 78 5.32 -7.29 1.42
CA TYR A 78 5.04 -8.70 1.63
C TYR A 78 4.15 -8.91 2.85
N HIS A 79 3.13 -9.74 2.72
CA HIS A 79 2.20 -10.12 3.76
C HIS A 79 2.25 -11.61 4.03
N ASP A 80 2.27 -11.96 5.30
CA ASP A 80 1.99 -13.29 5.82
C ASP A 80 1.00 -13.18 7.00
N MET A 81 0.75 -14.27 7.69
CA MET A 81 -0.19 -14.30 8.82
C MET A 81 0.34 -13.57 10.07
N GLY A 82 1.57 -13.06 10.06
CA GLY A 82 2.13 -12.16 11.06
C GLY A 82 1.88 -10.69 10.78
N ASN A 83 1.38 -10.35 9.58
CA ASN A 83 0.98 -9.01 9.21
C ASN A 83 -0.53 -8.81 9.44
N LEU A 84 -0.91 -7.71 10.07
CA LEU A 84 -2.28 -7.23 10.13
C LEU A 84 -2.44 -6.05 9.18
N ASN A 85 -3.45 -6.08 8.32
CA ASN A 85 -3.85 -4.91 7.54
C ASN A 85 -5.02 -4.21 8.24
N PHE A 86 -4.99 -2.89 8.20
CA PHE A 86 -6.09 -2.03 8.57
C PHE A 86 -6.49 -1.14 7.40
N THR A 87 -7.76 -0.80 7.30
CA THR A 87 -8.27 0.18 6.36
C THR A 87 -9.31 1.06 7.07
N PHE A 88 -9.02 2.36 7.16
CA PHE A 88 -10.00 3.37 7.52
C PHE A 88 -10.65 3.90 6.24
N ILE A 89 -11.96 3.79 6.16
CA ILE A 89 -12.75 4.22 5.00
C ILE A 89 -13.74 5.28 5.44
N ALA A 90 -13.78 6.40 4.73
CA ALA A 90 -14.72 7.48 5.02
C ALA A 90 -14.94 8.37 3.79
N ARG A 91 -16.06 9.11 3.81
CA ARG A 91 -16.30 10.22 2.89
C ARG A 91 -15.48 11.44 3.32
N ASP A 92 -15.30 12.42 2.39
CA ASP A 92 -14.48 13.63 2.59
C ASP A 92 -14.69 14.31 3.95
N GLY A 93 -15.94 14.42 4.40
CA GLY A 93 -16.27 15.11 5.65
C GLY A 93 -15.74 14.45 6.93
N LEU A 94 -15.38 13.16 6.87
CA LEU A 94 -14.86 12.39 8.00
C LEU A 94 -13.44 11.88 7.79
N TYR A 95 -12.90 12.03 6.58
CA TYR A 95 -11.58 11.53 6.24
C TYR A 95 -10.48 12.43 6.83
N ASP A 96 -9.73 11.91 7.80
CA ASP A 96 -8.63 12.61 8.48
C ASP A 96 -7.48 11.63 8.78
N ILE A 97 -6.44 11.70 7.95
CA ILE A 97 -5.25 10.84 8.05
C ILE A 97 -4.53 11.02 9.38
N SER A 98 -4.48 12.24 9.91
CA SER A 98 -3.81 12.51 11.21
C SER A 98 -4.51 11.78 12.33
N ARG A 99 -5.82 11.94 12.41
CA ARG A 99 -6.67 11.30 13.40
C ARG A 99 -6.67 9.78 13.31
N GLN A 100 -6.71 9.24 12.08
CA GLN A 100 -6.59 7.80 11.83
C GLN A 100 -5.21 7.26 12.24
N THR A 101 -4.16 8.04 12.04
CA THR A 101 -2.80 7.71 12.51
C THR A 101 -2.75 7.69 14.04
N ASP A 102 -3.38 8.65 14.71
CA ASP A 102 -3.45 8.72 16.18
C ASP A 102 -4.16 7.50 16.78
N VAL A 103 -5.19 6.94 16.08
CA VAL A 103 -5.80 5.66 16.47
C VAL A 103 -4.76 4.54 16.52
N ILE A 104 -3.89 4.43 15.51
CA ILE A 104 -2.88 3.37 15.46
C ILE A 104 -1.83 3.58 16.58
N LEU A 105 -1.37 4.80 16.78
CA LEU A 105 -0.44 5.14 17.86
C LEU A 105 -1.04 4.86 19.24
N LEU A 106 -2.33 5.17 19.42
CA LEU A 106 -3.04 4.88 20.66
C LEU A 106 -3.20 3.37 20.87
N ALA A 107 -3.51 2.60 19.81
CA ALA A 107 -3.58 1.14 19.88
C ALA A 107 -2.24 0.52 20.31
N CYS A 108 -1.12 1.01 19.78
CA CYS A 108 0.22 0.60 20.19
C CYS A 108 0.44 0.88 21.71
N ARG A 109 0.08 2.07 22.18
CA ARG A 109 0.18 2.40 23.62
C ARG A 109 -0.70 1.50 24.48
N LEU A 110 -1.90 1.15 24.02
CA LEU A 110 -2.81 0.23 24.70
C LEU A 110 -2.23 -1.17 24.89
N ILE A 111 -1.33 -1.62 24.03
CA ILE A 111 -0.59 -2.89 24.18
C ILE A 111 0.83 -2.71 24.75
N GLY A 112 1.18 -1.50 25.21
CA GLY A 112 2.42 -1.22 25.93
C GLY A 112 3.60 -0.85 25.03
N ILE A 113 3.36 -0.47 23.78
CA ILE A 113 4.40 -0.07 22.83
C ILE A 113 4.39 1.45 22.68
N ASN A 114 5.57 2.06 22.75
CA ASN A 114 5.75 3.46 22.38
C ASN A 114 6.08 3.53 20.88
N ALA A 115 5.14 4.07 20.11
CA ALA A 115 5.27 4.23 18.66
C ALA A 115 5.16 5.70 18.27
N GLU A 116 5.80 6.06 17.17
CA GLU A 116 5.81 7.42 16.64
C GLU A 116 5.68 7.43 15.11
N LYS A 117 5.17 8.55 14.58
CA LYS A 117 5.10 8.80 13.14
C LYS A 117 6.45 9.31 12.66
N THR A 118 6.97 8.72 11.59
CA THR A 118 8.23 9.15 10.97
C THR A 118 8.07 9.26 9.45
N GLY A 119 8.73 10.26 8.85
CA GLY A 119 8.62 10.47 7.41
C GLY A 119 7.19 10.77 6.94
N ARG A 120 6.90 10.36 5.70
CA ARG A 120 5.61 10.65 5.05
C ARG A 120 4.51 9.65 5.42
N ASN A 121 4.86 8.38 5.53
CA ASN A 121 3.90 7.28 5.60
C ASN A 121 4.37 6.07 6.43
N ASP A 122 5.30 6.26 7.35
CA ASP A 122 5.84 5.19 8.18
C ASP A 122 5.53 5.42 9.66
N LEU A 123 5.28 4.34 10.41
CA LEU A 123 5.30 4.33 11.86
C LEU A 123 6.47 3.49 12.35
N THR A 124 7.11 3.97 13.41
CA THR A 124 8.26 3.32 14.01
C THR A 124 8.03 3.05 15.50
N ALA A 125 8.64 1.97 15.97
CA ALA A 125 8.81 1.65 17.38
C ALA A 125 10.30 1.44 17.60
N ASP A 126 10.85 2.12 18.58
CA ASP A 126 12.30 2.11 18.87
C ASP A 126 13.16 2.43 17.62
N GLY A 127 12.72 3.44 16.83
CA GLY A 127 13.39 3.90 15.62
C GLY A 127 13.32 2.94 14.43
N LYS A 128 12.63 1.80 14.53
CA LYS A 128 12.46 0.82 13.46
C LYS A 128 11.03 0.78 12.94
N LYS A 129 10.87 0.74 11.63
CA LYS A 129 9.56 0.71 10.98
C LYS A 129 8.83 -0.60 11.26
N PHE A 130 7.56 -0.50 11.68
CA PHE A 130 6.64 -1.63 11.82
C PHE A 130 5.37 -1.50 10.98
N SER A 131 5.12 -0.31 10.44
CA SER A 131 3.91 -0.02 9.66
C SER A 131 4.24 0.92 8.51
N GLY A 132 3.66 0.65 7.35
CA GLY A 132 3.69 1.50 6.18
C GLY A 132 2.26 1.80 5.72
N HIS A 133 2.00 3.04 5.32
CA HIS A 133 0.68 3.54 4.96
C HIS A 133 0.61 3.91 3.48
N ALA A 134 -0.58 3.79 2.92
CA ALA A 134 -0.92 4.32 1.62
C ALA A 134 -2.38 4.83 1.65
N TYR A 135 -2.72 5.65 0.66
CA TYR A 135 -3.96 6.41 0.64
C TYR A 135 -4.61 6.28 -0.73
N TYR A 136 -5.92 6.40 -0.74
CA TYR A 136 -6.72 6.50 -1.96
C TYR A 136 -7.81 7.54 -1.78
N SER A 137 -8.02 8.35 -2.79
CA SER A 137 -9.09 9.34 -2.82
C SER A 137 -9.64 9.45 -4.23
N SER A 138 -10.95 9.33 -4.38
CA SER A 138 -11.63 9.51 -5.66
C SER A 138 -13.10 9.87 -5.45
N HIS A 139 -13.57 10.96 -6.05
CA HIS A 139 -14.98 11.38 -6.05
C HIS A 139 -15.60 11.46 -4.64
N GLY A 140 -14.84 11.91 -3.65
CA GLY A 140 -15.29 12.04 -2.27
C GLY A 140 -15.31 10.74 -1.46
N PHE A 141 -14.83 9.63 -2.03
CA PHE A 141 -14.58 8.36 -1.35
C PHE A 141 -13.10 8.20 -1.06
N ASN A 142 -12.79 7.87 0.17
CA ASN A 142 -11.40 7.82 0.61
C ASN A 142 -11.12 6.58 1.45
N TYR A 143 -9.89 6.07 1.34
CA TYR A 143 -9.36 5.19 2.35
C TYR A 143 -7.90 5.49 2.70
N HIS A 144 -7.57 5.19 3.94
CA HIS A 144 -6.22 5.11 4.47
C HIS A 144 -5.98 3.70 4.95
N HIS A 145 -5.10 2.99 4.30
CA HIS A 145 -4.76 1.63 4.70
C HIS A 145 -3.28 1.49 5.01
N GLY A 146 -2.95 0.42 5.70
CA GLY A 146 -1.57 0.11 6.00
C GLY A 146 -1.40 -1.28 6.59
N THR A 147 -0.12 -1.57 6.86
CA THR A 147 0.33 -2.81 7.45
C THR A 147 0.72 -2.60 8.91
N ILE A 148 0.55 -3.59 9.75
CA ILE A 148 1.12 -3.66 11.09
C ILE A 148 1.86 -4.98 11.21
N MET A 149 3.19 -4.92 11.26
CA MET A 149 4.06 -6.08 11.39
C MET A 149 4.02 -6.57 12.83
N MET A 150 3.18 -7.57 13.11
CA MET A 150 3.12 -8.19 14.45
C MET A 150 4.21 -9.24 14.62
N ASN A 151 4.34 -10.17 13.66
CA ASN A 151 5.36 -11.23 13.64
C ASN A 151 5.58 -11.74 12.22
N VAL A 152 5.98 -10.86 11.31
CA VAL A 152 6.21 -11.16 9.89
C VAL A 152 7.56 -11.85 9.71
N SER A 153 7.62 -12.84 8.82
CA SER A 153 8.88 -13.50 8.46
C SER A 153 9.82 -12.53 7.74
N GLY A 154 10.96 -12.25 8.37
CA GLY A 154 12.00 -11.38 7.79
C GLY A 154 12.81 -12.03 6.66
N ASP A 155 12.69 -13.35 6.44
CA ASP A 155 13.47 -14.10 5.45
C ASP A 155 12.79 -14.12 4.09
N ASP A 156 11.45 -13.98 4.05
CA ASP A 156 10.65 -14.06 2.83
C ASP A 156 10.68 -12.76 2.01
N LEU A 157 10.77 -11.61 2.66
CA LEU A 157 10.72 -10.31 2.01
C LEU A 157 11.80 -10.12 0.93
N PRO A 158 13.11 -10.41 1.17
CA PRO A 158 14.15 -10.29 0.14
C PRO A 158 14.02 -11.34 -0.99
N ARG A 159 13.29 -12.43 -0.75
CA ARG A 159 13.12 -13.51 -1.71
C ARG A 159 12.18 -13.12 -2.84
N TYR A 160 11.17 -12.31 -2.54
CA TYR A 160 10.10 -11.95 -3.48
C TYR A 160 10.16 -10.53 -3.99
N LEU A 161 10.86 -9.61 -3.29
CA LEU A 161 10.97 -8.21 -3.68
C LEU A 161 12.36 -7.89 -4.22
N ASN A 162 12.39 -7.26 -5.39
CA ASN A 162 13.61 -6.70 -5.95
C ASN A 162 13.88 -5.33 -5.31
N VAL A 163 14.99 -5.22 -4.59
CA VAL A 163 15.42 -3.92 -4.06
C VAL A 163 16.22 -3.21 -5.14
N SER A 164 15.69 -2.14 -5.72
CA SER A 164 16.41 -1.37 -6.73
C SER A 164 17.70 -0.76 -6.17
N GLU A 165 18.78 -0.74 -6.97
CA GLU A 165 20.06 -0.11 -6.60
C GLU A 165 19.89 1.36 -6.19
N SER A 166 18.99 2.10 -6.83
CA SER A 166 18.68 3.48 -6.48
C SER A 166 18.05 3.62 -5.07
N LYS A 167 17.23 2.65 -4.64
CA LYS A 167 16.71 2.58 -3.26
C LYS A 167 17.81 2.21 -2.25
N LEU A 168 18.80 1.43 -2.66
CA LEU A 168 19.97 1.10 -1.84
C LEU A 168 20.91 2.29 -1.71
N GLN A 169 21.17 3.03 -2.80
CA GLN A 169 22.06 4.20 -2.82
C GLN A 169 21.47 5.39 -2.05
N SER A 170 20.19 5.69 -2.20
CA SER A 170 19.53 6.83 -1.54
C SER A 170 19.37 6.67 -0.03
N LYS A 171 19.38 5.43 0.49
CA LYS A 171 19.12 5.11 1.90
C LYS A 171 20.32 4.46 2.64
N GLY A 172 21.49 4.31 1.98
CA GLY A 172 22.66 3.61 2.54
C GLY A 172 22.52 2.09 2.61
N VAL A 173 23.65 1.39 2.70
CA VAL A 173 23.79 -0.08 2.57
C VAL A 173 23.26 -0.88 3.78
N ALA A 174 22.60 -0.27 4.76
CA ALA A 174 22.00 -1.05 5.85
C ALA A 174 20.87 -1.95 5.30
N SER A 175 20.94 -3.24 5.59
CA SER A 175 19.99 -4.23 5.09
C SER A 175 18.54 -3.81 5.43
N VAL A 176 17.60 -4.17 4.56
CA VAL A 176 16.15 -3.94 4.80
C VAL A 176 15.74 -4.48 6.18
N LYS A 177 16.31 -5.62 6.59
CA LYS A 177 16.10 -6.24 7.91
C LYS A 177 16.46 -5.33 9.10
N SER A 178 17.49 -4.48 8.98
CA SER A 178 17.91 -3.61 10.09
C SER A 178 17.00 -2.41 10.33
N ARG A 179 16.07 -2.12 9.40
CA ARG A 179 15.19 -0.95 9.42
C ARG A 179 13.76 -1.25 9.82
N VAL A 180 13.39 -2.53 9.89
CA VAL A 180 12.04 -2.96 10.27
C VAL A 180 12.06 -3.71 11.60
N THR A 181 10.91 -3.75 12.26
CA THR A 181 10.72 -4.54 13.49
C THR A 181 9.34 -5.16 13.50
N ASN A 182 9.21 -6.30 14.18
CA ASN A 182 7.94 -6.87 14.56
C ASN A 182 7.48 -6.27 15.90
N LEU A 183 6.21 -5.93 16.02
CA LEU A 183 5.69 -5.37 17.28
C LEU A 183 5.68 -6.38 18.42
N MET A 184 5.61 -7.68 18.16
CA MET A 184 5.73 -8.69 19.22
C MET A 184 7.07 -8.61 19.95
N ASP A 185 8.15 -8.19 19.28
CA ASP A 185 9.47 -8.00 19.88
C ASP A 185 9.54 -6.74 20.77
N GLN A 186 8.55 -5.84 20.64
CA GLN A 186 8.47 -4.57 21.35
C GLN A 186 7.47 -4.59 22.52
N ILE A 187 6.59 -5.62 22.57
CA ILE A 187 5.63 -5.77 23.67
C ILE A 187 6.37 -6.20 24.94
N PRO A 188 6.17 -5.52 26.11
CA PRO A 188 6.74 -5.93 27.38
C PRO A 188 6.44 -7.41 27.70
N GLU A 189 7.45 -8.15 28.18
CA GLU A 189 7.41 -9.61 28.35
C GLU A 189 6.22 -10.08 29.21
N ASP A 190 5.96 -9.39 30.32
CA ASP A 190 4.85 -9.71 31.22
C ASP A 190 3.49 -9.57 30.51
N ARG A 191 3.38 -8.58 29.62
CA ARG A 191 2.20 -8.33 28.83
C ARG A 191 2.06 -9.34 27.69
N LEU A 192 3.14 -9.65 26.99
CA LEU A 192 3.17 -10.66 25.95
C LEU A 192 2.78 -12.04 26.50
N LYS A 193 3.23 -12.38 27.74
CA LYS A 193 2.79 -13.59 28.44
C LYS A 193 1.30 -13.60 28.75
N LYS A 194 0.70 -12.47 29.09
CA LYS A 194 -0.75 -12.36 29.32
C LYS A 194 -1.55 -12.54 28.02
N ILE A 195 -1.07 -11.99 26.89
CA ILE A 195 -1.71 -12.06 25.57
C ILE A 195 -1.56 -13.48 25.00
N CYS A 196 -0.35 -13.97 24.92
CA CYS A 196 0.00 -15.17 24.15
C CYS A 196 0.08 -16.45 25.00
N GLY A 197 0.15 -16.30 26.31
CA GLY A 197 0.50 -17.39 27.22
C GLY A 197 2.03 -17.54 27.39
N PRO A 198 2.47 -18.41 28.33
CA PRO A 198 3.90 -18.63 28.59
C PRO A 198 4.61 -19.21 27.36
N GLU A 199 5.86 -18.82 27.20
CA GLU A 199 6.72 -19.33 26.15
C GLU A 199 6.94 -20.84 26.29
N GLY A 200 7.03 -21.53 25.15
CA GLY A 200 7.22 -23.00 25.11
C GLY A 200 5.96 -23.83 25.34
N LYS A 201 4.84 -23.26 25.83
CA LYS A 201 3.57 -23.97 25.99
C LYS A 201 2.56 -23.79 24.82
N THR A 202 2.83 -22.86 23.94
CA THR A 202 1.96 -22.51 22.81
C THR A 202 2.83 -22.37 21.56
N SER A 203 2.37 -22.94 20.44
CA SER A 203 3.09 -22.80 19.16
C SER A 203 3.22 -21.33 18.76
N GLU A 204 4.29 -20.98 18.05
CA GLU A 204 4.51 -19.63 17.57
C GLU A 204 3.36 -19.13 16.70
N LYS A 205 2.83 -19.95 15.81
CA LYS A 205 1.64 -19.65 15.02
C LYS A 205 0.44 -19.24 15.88
N THR A 206 0.22 -19.93 16.99
CA THR A 206 -0.89 -19.59 17.91
C THR A 206 -0.59 -18.32 18.68
N ARG A 207 0.65 -18.07 19.07
CA ARG A 207 1.08 -16.82 19.72
C ARG A 207 0.88 -15.64 18.80
N THR A 208 1.31 -15.75 17.55
CA THR A 208 1.12 -14.74 16.51
C THR A 208 -0.35 -14.42 16.32
N LYS A 209 -1.20 -15.45 16.15
CA LYS A 209 -2.66 -15.26 16.01
C LYS A 209 -3.27 -14.50 17.19
N LYS A 210 -2.84 -14.81 18.43
CA LYS A 210 -3.33 -14.12 19.64
C LYS A 210 -2.85 -12.66 19.68
N ALA A 211 -1.60 -12.39 19.32
CA ALA A 211 -1.04 -11.04 19.28
C ALA A 211 -1.72 -10.18 18.21
N VAL A 212 -1.96 -10.73 17.02
CA VAL A 212 -2.74 -10.06 15.96
C VAL A 212 -4.14 -9.73 16.46
N ARG A 213 -4.82 -10.67 17.13
CA ARG A 213 -6.16 -10.43 17.67
C ARG A 213 -6.18 -9.33 18.72
N GLU A 214 -5.21 -9.32 19.64
CA GLU A 214 -5.07 -8.24 20.65
C GLU A 214 -4.84 -6.88 19.98
N MET A 215 -4.03 -6.81 18.90
CA MET A 215 -3.84 -5.58 18.14
C MET A 215 -5.15 -5.12 17.47
N GLN A 216 -5.93 -6.04 16.88
CA GLN A 216 -7.25 -5.72 16.34
C GLN A 216 -8.17 -5.13 17.41
N ASP A 217 -8.22 -5.76 18.60
CA ASP A 217 -9.04 -5.28 19.70
C ASP A 217 -8.53 -3.94 20.25
N ALA A 218 -7.22 -3.72 20.27
CA ALA A 218 -6.61 -2.44 20.64
C ALA A 218 -6.95 -1.33 19.63
N LEU A 219 -6.94 -1.61 18.33
CA LEU A 219 -7.34 -0.66 17.29
C LEU A 219 -8.81 -0.23 17.45
N ILE A 220 -9.70 -1.17 17.75
CA ILE A 220 -11.12 -0.87 17.99
C ILE A 220 -11.28 0.03 19.21
N ARG A 221 -10.67 -0.33 20.36
CA ARG A 221 -10.71 0.49 21.57
C ARG A 221 -10.10 1.87 21.35
N ALA A 222 -9.05 1.96 20.55
CA ALA A 222 -8.42 3.23 20.21
C ALA A 222 -9.33 4.08 19.31
N ALA A 223 -9.97 3.48 18.30
CA ALA A 223 -10.92 4.16 17.43
C ALA A 223 -12.13 4.69 18.22
N GLU A 224 -12.70 3.87 19.12
CA GLU A 224 -13.81 4.31 20.00
C GLU A 224 -13.43 5.54 20.83
N ARG A 225 -12.22 5.55 21.41
CA ARG A 225 -11.71 6.68 22.19
C ARG A 225 -11.48 7.92 21.35
N GLU A 226 -10.83 7.74 20.20
CA GLU A 226 -10.47 8.84 19.31
C GLU A 226 -11.71 9.49 18.68
N TYR A 227 -12.68 8.68 18.29
CA TYR A 227 -13.92 9.18 17.67
C TYR A 227 -15.03 9.50 18.68
N GLY A 228 -14.87 9.12 19.94
CA GLY A 228 -15.83 9.41 21.01
C GLY A 228 -17.17 8.70 20.85
N CYS A 229 -17.19 7.52 20.22
CA CYS A 229 -18.39 6.73 20.00
C CYS A 229 -18.09 5.23 20.11
N SER A 230 -19.10 4.43 20.42
CA SER A 230 -18.97 2.97 20.45
C SER A 230 -18.95 2.40 19.04
N ALA A 231 -18.09 1.40 18.81
CA ALA A 231 -18.02 0.70 17.56
C ALA A 231 -19.17 -0.28 17.38
N VAL A 232 -19.76 -0.29 16.19
CA VAL A 232 -20.73 -1.28 15.74
C VAL A 232 -20.00 -2.36 14.96
N GLN A 233 -20.01 -3.60 15.46
CA GLN A 233 -19.46 -4.72 14.70
C GLN A 233 -20.44 -5.07 13.58
N ALA A 234 -19.93 -5.23 12.36
CA ALA A 234 -20.70 -5.65 11.20
C ALA A 234 -19.99 -6.80 10.49
N ASP A 235 -20.78 -7.65 9.87
CA ASP A 235 -20.27 -8.68 8.97
C ASP A 235 -19.83 -8.06 7.65
N LEU A 236 -18.87 -8.70 6.98
CA LEU A 236 -18.48 -8.30 5.64
C LEU A 236 -19.68 -8.56 4.69
N PRO A 237 -20.14 -7.57 3.93
CA PRO A 237 -21.20 -7.76 2.95
C PRO A 237 -20.77 -8.74 1.85
N GLU A 238 -21.73 -9.27 1.11
CA GLU A 238 -21.43 -10.07 -0.07
C GLU A 238 -20.75 -9.20 -1.13
N ILE A 239 -19.53 -9.59 -1.49
CA ILE A 239 -18.74 -8.87 -2.48
C ILE A 239 -19.04 -9.44 -3.87
N PRO A 240 -19.36 -8.59 -4.86
CA PRO A 240 -19.66 -9.01 -6.22
C PRO A 240 -18.52 -9.85 -6.82
N GLN A 241 -18.88 -10.92 -7.54
CA GLN A 241 -17.90 -11.86 -8.08
C GLN A 241 -17.03 -11.23 -9.15
N ASP A 242 -17.58 -10.37 -9.99
CA ASP A 242 -16.85 -9.62 -11.02
C ASP A 242 -15.75 -8.73 -10.41
N LEU A 243 -15.98 -8.16 -9.24
CA LEU A 243 -14.97 -7.39 -8.52
C LEU A 243 -13.83 -8.28 -8.00
N LYS A 244 -14.14 -9.46 -7.47
CA LYS A 244 -13.12 -10.46 -7.09
C LYS A 244 -12.33 -10.94 -8.30
N ASP A 245 -13.01 -11.21 -9.41
CA ASP A 245 -12.41 -11.64 -10.67
C ASP A 245 -11.47 -10.57 -11.25
N LYS A 246 -11.84 -9.28 -11.12
CA LYS A 246 -10.97 -8.14 -11.47
C LYS A 246 -9.62 -8.26 -10.75
N TYR A 247 -9.64 -8.38 -9.41
CA TYR A 247 -8.40 -8.44 -8.61
C TYR A 247 -7.58 -9.71 -8.85
N ALA A 248 -8.23 -10.82 -9.20
CA ALA A 248 -7.59 -12.09 -9.53
C ALA A 248 -7.04 -12.11 -10.97
N SER A 249 -7.50 -11.23 -11.85
CA SER A 249 -7.13 -11.23 -13.27
C SER A 249 -5.65 -10.89 -13.49
N GLU A 250 -5.05 -11.48 -14.52
CA GLU A 250 -3.68 -11.12 -14.94
C GLU A 250 -3.60 -9.67 -15.43
N GLU A 251 -4.65 -9.20 -16.09
CA GLU A 251 -4.74 -7.84 -16.58
C GLU A 251 -4.60 -6.81 -15.45
N TRP A 252 -5.33 -6.99 -14.35
CA TRP A 252 -5.21 -6.09 -13.18
C TRP A 252 -3.87 -6.22 -12.48
N ARG A 253 -3.39 -7.44 -12.24
CA ARG A 253 -2.16 -7.69 -11.48
C ARG A 253 -0.91 -7.23 -12.21
N PHE A 254 -0.83 -7.51 -13.50
CA PHE A 254 0.37 -7.24 -14.30
C PHE A 254 0.24 -5.97 -15.17
N GLY A 255 -0.99 -5.60 -15.55
CA GLY A 255 -1.22 -4.55 -16.53
C GLY A 255 -0.82 -4.98 -17.95
N THR A 256 -0.97 -4.05 -18.87
CA THR A 256 -0.61 -4.27 -20.28
C THR A 256 0.85 -3.91 -20.51
N ARG A 257 1.62 -4.81 -21.10
CA ARG A 257 2.96 -4.49 -21.61
C ARG A 257 2.83 -3.84 -22.98
N ILE A 258 3.63 -2.81 -23.21
CA ILE A 258 3.79 -2.22 -24.53
C ILE A 258 5.19 -2.53 -25.07
N PRO A 259 5.37 -2.68 -26.39
CA PRO A 259 6.70 -2.56 -26.95
C PRO A 259 7.22 -1.15 -26.72
N PHE A 260 8.49 -0.97 -26.45
CA PHE A 260 9.08 0.35 -26.28
C PHE A 260 10.48 0.40 -26.89
N SER A 261 10.84 1.54 -27.44
CA SER A 261 12.15 1.80 -28.02
C SER A 261 13.00 2.80 -27.20
N LYS A 262 12.36 3.56 -26.30
CA LYS A 262 13.01 4.44 -25.35
C LYS A 262 12.51 4.15 -23.93
N MET A 263 13.44 4.23 -22.97
CA MET A 263 13.13 4.12 -21.54
C MET A 263 13.86 5.25 -20.82
N ILE A 264 13.11 5.97 -19.99
CA ILE A 264 13.62 7.08 -19.16
C ILE A 264 13.35 6.70 -17.71
N GLU A 265 14.36 6.82 -16.86
CA GLU A 265 14.25 6.55 -15.44
C GLU A 265 14.75 7.73 -14.63
N HIS A 266 14.00 8.10 -13.61
CA HIS A 266 14.42 9.12 -12.68
C HIS A 266 13.85 8.87 -11.28
N ARG A 267 14.54 9.38 -10.25
CA ARG A 267 14.02 9.36 -8.89
C ARG A 267 13.90 10.77 -8.36
N PHE A 268 12.65 11.19 -8.21
CA PHE A 268 12.26 12.44 -7.55
C PHE A 268 12.12 12.24 -6.03
N ASP A 269 11.97 13.31 -5.28
CA ASP A 269 11.73 13.25 -3.84
C ASP A 269 10.40 12.56 -3.48
N TRP A 270 9.41 12.67 -4.37
CA TRP A 270 8.10 12.06 -4.19
C TRP A 270 8.00 10.59 -4.70
N GLY A 271 8.98 10.08 -5.44
CA GLY A 271 8.98 8.68 -5.92
C GLY A 271 9.91 8.45 -7.10
N GLY A 272 10.12 7.18 -7.46
CA GLY A 272 10.79 6.78 -8.69
C GLY A 272 9.80 6.77 -9.85
N VAL A 273 10.27 7.07 -11.06
CA VAL A 273 9.49 7.00 -12.29
C VAL A 273 10.27 6.21 -13.33
N GLU A 274 9.59 5.30 -14.02
CA GLU A 274 10.05 4.61 -15.23
C GLU A 274 9.05 4.94 -16.34
N ILE A 275 9.54 5.50 -17.44
CA ILE A 275 8.75 5.90 -18.59
C ILE A 275 9.20 5.08 -19.79
N GLN A 276 8.29 4.29 -20.35
CA GLN A 276 8.51 3.51 -21.55
C GLN A 276 7.78 4.20 -22.71
N LEU A 277 8.51 4.55 -23.78
CA LEU A 277 7.96 5.18 -24.97
C LEU A 277 8.13 4.26 -26.16
N ASN A 278 7.02 3.98 -26.85
CA ASN A 278 7.02 3.34 -28.16
C ASN A 278 6.99 4.42 -29.24
N MET A 279 8.04 4.47 -30.06
CA MET A 279 8.20 5.53 -31.06
C MET A 279 7.81 5.02 -32.46
N ARG A 280 7.10 5.86 -33.21
CA ARG A 280 6.86 5.68 -34.65
C ARG A 280 7.38 6.89 -35.40
N GLY A 281 8.61 6.76 -35.92
CA GLY A 281 9.34 7.92 -36.45
C GLY A 281 9.65 8.92 -35.33
N GLU A 282 9.25 10.17 -35.53
CA GLU A 282 9.44 11.24 -34.54
C GLU A 282 8.26 11.37 -33.55
N TYR A 283 7.26 10.51 -33.61
CA TYR A 283 6.04 10.61 -32.79
C TYR A 283 5.97 9.49 -31.75
N ILE A 284 5.42 9.81 -30.59
CA ILE A 284 5.08 8.85 -29.54
C ILE A 284 3.83 8.10 -29.98
N GLU A 285 3.91 6.79 -30.24
CA GLU A 285 2.77 5.95 -30.61
C GLU A 285 2.00 5.48 -29.37
N SER A 286 2.72 5.10 -28.33
CA SER A 286 2.16 4.71 -27.04
C SER A 286 3.21 4.89 -25.93
N CYS A 287 2.75 5.01 -24.69
CA CYS A 287 3.65 5.09 -23.55
C CYS A 287 3.09 4.31 -22.35
N ARG A 288 3.97 3.99 -21.42
CA ARG A 288 3.63 3.39 -20.14
C ARG A 288 4.51 4.01 -19.06
N LEU A 289 3.85 4.44 -17.98
CA LEU A 289 4.51 5.04 -16.83
C LEU A 289 4.34 4.16 -15.60
N TYR A 290 5.44 3.90 -14.92
CA TYR A 290 5.45 3.16 -13.67
C TYR A 290 6.06 4.01 -12.55
N SER A 291 5.52 3.87 -11.32
CA SER A 291 6.00 4.62 -10.17
C SER A 291 5.66 3.96 -8.85
N ASP A 292 6.46 4.24 -7.82
CA ASP A 292 6.16 4.00 -6.41
C ASP A 292 5.64 5.26 -5.68
N SER A 293 5.13 6.26 -6.43
CA SER A 293 4.45 7.43 -5.88
C SER A 293 3.18 7.04 -5.12
N LEU A 294 2.82 7.85 -4.13
CA LEU A 294 1.52 7.74 -3.45
C LEU A 294 0.37 8.33 -4.29
N GLU A 295 0.67 9.21 -5.24
CA GLU A 295 -0.30 9.69 -6.22
C GLU A 295 -0.58 8.61 -7.25
N THR A 296 -1.86 8.35 -7.55
CA THR A 296 -2.24 7.24 -8.44
C THR A 296 -2.77 7.68 -9.78
N ASP A 297 -3.47 8.79 -9.85
CA ASP A 297 -4.23 9.17 -11.03
C ASP A 297 -3.43 10.03 -12.03
N LEU A 298 -2.29 10.54 -11.59
CA LEU A 298 -1.38 11.34 -12.41
C LEU A 298 -0.83 10.56 -13.62
N PHE A 299 -0.41 9.30 -13.39
CA PHE A 299 0.28 8.50 -14.41
C PHE A 299 -0.63 8.14 -15.60
N PRO A 300 -1.86 7.64 -15.39
CA PRO A 300 -2.80 7.43 -16.48
C PRO A 300 -3.10 8.70 -17.28
N GLN A 301 -3.20 9.86 -16.63
CA GLN A 301 -3.43 11.13 -17.32
C GLN A 301 -2.30 11.49 -18.27
N ILE A 302 -1.04 11.26 -17.87
CA ILE A 302 0.13 11.48 -18.74
C ILE A 302 0.17 10.44 -19.87
N GLU A 303 -0.16 9.17 -19.57
CA GLU A 303 -0.25 8.09 -20.56
C GLU A 303 -1.28 8.38 -21.66
N GLU A 304 -2.34 9.12 -21.35
CA GLU A 304 -3.35 9.56 -22.33
C GLU A 304 -2.92 10.77 -23.16
N LEU A 305 -2.06 11.65 -22.60
CA LEU A 305 -1.64 12.89 -23.24
C LEU A 305 -0.49 12.71 -24.26
N LEU A 306 0.41 11.78 -24.04
CA LEU A 306 1.63 11.64 -24.82
C LEU A 306 1.43 11.01 -26.21
N PRO A 307 0.50 10.04 -26.45
CA PRO A 307 0.31 9.43 -27.77
C PRO A 307 -0.10 10.45 -28.83
N GLY A 308 0.59 10.41 -29.98
CA GLY A 308 0.40 11.35 -31.09
C GLY A 308 1.22 12.62 -31.00
N CYS A 309 1.89 12.90 -29.87
CA CYS A 309 2.80 14.04 -29.75
C CYS A 309 4.10 13.75 -30.49
N LYS A 310 4.68 14.78 -31.10
CA LYS A 310 6.05 14.72 -31.59
C LYS A 310 7.00 14.65 -30.39
N TYR A 311 8.02 13.81 -30.47
CA TYR A 311 9.06 13.71 -29.46
C TYR A 311 10.04 14.89 -29.60
N ASP A 312 9.57 16.05 -29.24
CA ASP A 312 10.22 17.34 -29.30
C ASP A 312 10.01 18.09 -27.98
N ALA A 313 11.05 18.70 -27.46
CA ALA A 313 11.01 19.32 -26.14
C ALA A 313 9.95 20.42 -26.03
N SER A 314 9.76 21.24 -27.07
CA SER A 314 8.77 22.33 -27.08
C SER A 314 7.34 21.81 -27.14
N GLU A 315 7.11 20.74 -27.89
CA GLU A 315 5.80 20.07 -27.98
C GLU A 315 5.42 19.45 -26.63
N ILE A 316 6.34 18.71 -26.01
CA ILE A 316 6.11 18.05 -24.72
C ILE A 316 5.85 19.06 -23.60
N LEU A 317 6.66 20.14 -23.53
CA LEU A 317 6.45 21.21 -22.54
C LEU A 317 5.20 22.05 -22.83
N GLY A 318 4.68 22.01 -24.06
CA GLY A 318 3.41 22.64 -24.46
C GLY A 318 2.16 21.90 -23.98
N LEU A 319 2.29 20.62 -23.56
CA LEU A 319 1.17 19.81 -23.09
C LEU A 319 0.53 20.41 -21.84
N ARG A 320 -0.80 20.27 -21.74
CA ARG A 320 -1.57 20.77 -20.60
C ARG A 320 -2.15 19.59 -19.81
N LEU A 321 -1.67 19.44 -18.61
CA LEU A 321 -2.26 18.50 -17.66
C LEU A 321 -3.68 18.97 -17.24
N PRO A 322 -4.55 18.04 -16.84
CA PRO A 322 -5.87 18.39 -16.30
C PRO A 322 -5.79 19.39 -15.15
N GLN A 323 -6.86 20.17 -14.98
CA GLN A 323 -6.93 21.13 -13.88
C GLN A 323 -6.83 20.42 -12.52
N GLY A 324 -5.91 20.87 -11.67
CA GLY A 324 -5.65 20.27 -10.37
C GLY A 324 -4.53 19.22 -10.37
N ALA A 325 -3.88 18.97 -11.50
CA ALA A 325 -2.69 18.10 -11.54
C ALA A 325 -1.58 18.65 -10.62
N SER A 326 -0.90 17.75 -9.94
CA SER A 326 0.20 18.10 -9.03
C SER A 326 1.45 18.60 -9.78
N ALA A 327 2.37 19.23 -9.06
CA ALA A 327 3.68 19.64 -9.60
C ALA A 327 4.46 18.44 -10.18
N ALA A 328 4.30 17.26 -9.62
CA ALA A 328 4.94 16.02 -10.10
C ALA A 328 4.65 15.72 -11.58
N GLY A 329 3.44 16.07 -12.07
CA GLY A 329 3.10 15.88 -13.47
C GLY A 329 3.93 16.74 -14.41
N TYR A 330 4.17 17.99 -14.05
CA TYR A 330 5.03 18.89 -14.84
C TYR A 330 6.50 18.47 -14.76
N GLU A 331 6.98 18.01 -13.61
CA GLU A 331 8.32 17.45 -13.46
C GLU A 331 8.54 16.22 -14.36
N ILE A 332 7.52 15.39 -14.56
CA ILE A 332 7.56 14.24 -15.49
C ILE A 332 7.66 14.74 -16.93
N LEU A 333 6.87 15.75 -17.34
CA LEU A 333 6.93 16.32 -18.69
C LEU A 333 8.29 16.97 -18.95
N GLU A 334 8.85 17.69 -17.97
CA GLU A 334 10.21 18.26 -18.04
C GLU A 334 11.28 17.17 -18.19
N LEU A 335 11.14 16.06 -17.45
CA LEU A 335 12.04 14.92 -17.56
C LEU A 335 12.01 14.31 -18.98
N ILE A 336 10.80 14.13 -19.55
CA ILE A 336 10.66 13.61 -20.92
C ILE A 336 11.26 14.60 -21.92
N ALA A 337 10.97 15.90 -21.79
CA ALA A 337 11.49 16.92 -22.68
C ALA A 337 13.02 17.02 -22.61
N SER A 338 13.62 16.89 -21.44
CA SER A 338 15.08 16.91 -21.26
C SER A 338 15.79 15.68 -21.85
N SER A 339 15.05 14.62 -22.15
CA SER A 339 15.57 13.39 -22.78
C SER A 339 15.50 13.42 -24.31
N VAL A 340 14.97 14.49 -24.90
CA VAL A 340 15.01 14.75 -26.35
C VAL A 340 16.41 15.20 -26.71
N GLU A 341 17.09 14.44 -27.54
CA GLU A 341 18.44 14.74 -28.07
C GLU A 341 18.39 15.78 -29.20
#